data_b763255b2b0103241a8f5b90315c0ca9
#
_entry.id   b763255b2b0103241a8f5b90315c0ca9
#
_cell.length_a   1.000
_cell.length_b   1.000
_cell.length_c   1.000
_cell.angle_alpha   90.00
_cell.angle_beta   90.00
_cell.angle_gamma   90.00
#
_symmetry.space_group_name_H-M   'P 1'
#
loop_
_entity.id
_entity.type
_entity.pdbx_description
1 polymer ?
#
loop_
_entity_poly.entity_id
_entity_poly.type
_entity_poly.pdbx_seq_one_letter_code
_entity_poly.pdbx_strand_id
1 'polypeptide(L)'
;MKFKYEHDFQCERKRLISAMFAPGVIESLKDGMKTLTDASTLEWRQEGDKIFRRVRYLLVPIIDEIAGRKVDPKWMEWIEEAEVDTESGRAMFRNVPTTPSIAAIMENTGTMEFVDMGGGVTRRVVSGELKIKVFLVGMVAEVIIAEKARGLLDDEAAAMRRRLQAEG
;
A
#
# COMPACT_ATOMS: atom_id res chain seq x y z
N MET A 1 14.13 -4.31 -7.42
CA MET A 1 13.50 -5.64 -7.28
C MET A 1 12.05 -5.59 -7.73
N LYS A 2 11.59 -6.57 -8.51
CA LYS A 2 10.16 -6.70 -8.86
C LYS A 2 9.44 -7.50 -7.78
N PHE A 3 8.17 -7.16 -7.52
CA PHE A 3 7.32 -7.87 -6.57
C PHE A 3 5.91 -8.10 -7.13
N LYS A 4 5.23 -9.11 -6.59
CA LYS A 4 3.84 -9.42 -6.87
C LYS A 4 3.20 -10.05 -5.64
N TYR A 5 2.05 -9.52 -5.20
CA TYR A 5 1.26 -10.02 -4.08
C TYR A 5 -0.20 -10.18 -4.50
N GLU A 6 -0.86 -11.21 -3.99
CA GLU A 6 -2.24 -11.53 -4.33
C GLU A 6 -3.08 -11.74 -3.08
N HIS A 7 -4.30 -11.20 -3.08
CA HIS A 7 -5.26 -11.34 -1.97
C HIS A 7 -6.66 -11.55 -2.52
N ASP A 8 -7.35 -12.58 -2.03
CA ASP A 8 -8.73 -12.88 -2.38
C ASP A 8 -9.71 -12.28 -1.36
N PHE A 9 -10.82 -11.74 -1.87
CA PHE A 9 -11.89 -11.14 -1.10
C PHE A 9 -13.23 -11.75 -1.52
N GLN A 10 -14.06 -12.13 -0.52
CA GLN A 10 -15.40 -12.65 -0.74
C GLN A 10 -16.39 -11.51 -0.97
N CYS A 11 -16.24 -10.82 -2.08
CA CYS A 11 -17.14 -9.75 -2.51
C CYS A 11 -16.97 -9.43 -4.00
N GLU A 12 -17.99 -8.79 -4.57
CA GLU A 12 -18.00 -8.31 -5.94
C GLU A 12 -16.91 -7.26 -6.18
N ARG A 13 -16.32 -7.25 -7.39
CA ARG A 13 -15.23 -6.35 -7.78
C ARG A 13 -15.53 -4.88 -7.54
N LYS A 14 -16.70 -4.40 -7.98
CA LYS A 14 -17.08 -2.99 -7.80
C LYS A 14 -17.21 -2.62 -6.33
N ARG A 15 -17.78 -3.51 -5.52
CA ARG A 15 -17.88 -3.31 -4.07
C ARG A 15 -16.50 -3.23 -3.41
N LEU A 16 -15.59 -4.11 -3.78
CA LEU A 16 -14.22 -4.09 -3.25
C LEU A 16 -13.48 -2.80 -3.58
N ILE A 17 -13.53 -2.37 -4.85
CA ILE A 17 -12.89 -1.12 -5.29
C ILE A 17 -13.48 0.07 -4.53
N SER A 18 -14.82 0.18 -4.46
CA SER A 18 -15.50 1.24 -3.72
C SER A 18 -15.11 1.26 -2.24
N ALA A 19 -14.98 0.10 -1.60
CA ALA A 19 -14.58 0.00 -0.20
C ALA A 19 -13.10 0.38 0.00
N MET A 20 -12.21 -0.10 -0.86
CA MET A 20 -10.76 0.15 -0.72
C MET A 20 -10.34 1.56 -1.07
N PHE A 21 -11.09 2.24 -1.94
CA PHE A 21 -10.81 3.62 -2.35
C PHE A 21 -11.80 4.64 -1.77
N ALA A 22 -12.61 4.25 -0.78
CA ALA A 22 -13.49 5.19 -0.06
C ALA A 22 -12.65 6.27 0.66
N PRO A 23 -13.15 7.52 0.73
CA PRO A 23 -12.49 8.55 1.53
C PRO A 23 -12.42 8.13 3.00
N GLY A 24 -11.27 8.32 3.64
CA GLY A 24 -11.07 7.97 5.06
C GLY A 24 -11.01 6.47 5.36
N VAL A 25 -10.95 5.61 4.35
CA VAL A 25 -10.90 4.16 4.57
C VAL A 25 -9.68 3.74 5.37
N ILE A 26 -8.51 4.29 5.07
CA ILE A 26 -7.28 3.87 5.73
C ILE A 26 -7.28 4.23 7.23
N GLU A 27 -7.85 5.37 7.57
CA GLU A 27 -8.03 5.79 8.95
C GLU A 27 -8.92 4.83 9.74
N SER A 28 -9.92 4.25 9.07
CA SER A 28 -10.82 3.26 9.67
C SER A 28 -10.20 1.87 9.82
N LEU A 29 -9.18 1.55 9.03
CA LEU A 29 -8.51 0.25 9.03
C LEU A 29 -7.27 0.22 9.93
N LYS A 30 -6.61 1.37 10.14
CA LYS A 30 -5.29 1.45 10.77
C LYS A 30 -5.19 0.77 12.12
N ASP A 31 -6.22 0.86 12.96
CA ASP A 31 -6.23 0.23 14.29
C ASP A 31 -6.21 -1.30 14.24
N GLY A 32 -6.59 -1.88 13.11
CA GLY A 32 -6.51 -3.31 12.84
C GLY A 32 -5.24 -3.76 12.13
N MET A 33 -4.30 -2.83 11.85
CA MET A 33 -3.08 -3.08 11.08
C MET A 33 -1.84 -2.95 11.99
N LYS A 34 -1.22 -4.08 12.30
CA LYS A 34 -0.09 -4.16 13.23
C LYS A 34 1.20 -3.54 12.67
N THR A 35 1.29 -3.42 11.36
CA THR A 35 2.46 -2.86 10.66
C THR A 35 2.45 -1.33 10.60
N LEU A 36 1.33 -0.69 10.92
CA LEU A 36 1.20 0.77 10.91
C LEU A 36 1.34 1.39 12.30
N THR A 37 2.09 2.50 12.36
CA THR A 37 2.05 3.43 13.48
C THR A 37 0.97 4.49 13.26
N ASP A 38 0.86 5.00 12.03
CA ASP A 38 -0.16 5.98 11.63
C ASP A 38 -0.42 5.94 10.13
N ALA A 39 -1.62 6.38 9.73
CA ALA A 39 -1.98 6.62 8.34
C ALA A 39 -3.06 7.70 8.25
N SER A 40 -3.00 8.51 7.19
CA SER A 40 -3.96 9.58 6.96
C SER A 40 -4.13 9.88 5.47
N THR A 41 -5.38 10.09 5.06
CA THR A 41 -5.71 10.56 3.71
C THR A 41 -5.40 12.06 3.60
N LEU A 42 -4.48 12.41 2.70
CA LEU A 42 -4.09 13.81 2.44
C LEU A 42 -4.96 14.46 1.36
N GLU A 43 -5.35 13.66 0.37
CA GLU A 43 -6.16 14.10 -0.76
C GLU A 43 -7.02 12.94 -1.25
N TRP A 44 -8.25 13.25 -1.60
CA TRP A 44 -9.15 12.32 -2.28
C TRP A 44 -10.05 13.11 -3.23
N ARG A 45 -10.17 12.62 -4.47
CA ARG A 45 -11.11 13.17 -5.45
C ARG A 45 -11.58 12.08 -6.40
N GLN A 46 -12.78 12.24 -6.89
CA GLN A 46 -13.36 11.39 -7.91
C GLN A 46 -13.83 12.22 -9.10
N GLU A 47 -13.46 11.80 -10.30
CA GLU A 47 -13.85 12.40 -11.57
C GLU A 47 -14.36 11.27 -12.49
N GLY A 48 -15.69 11.14 -12.62
CA GLY A 48 -16.30 10.02 -13.35
C GLY A 48 -15.91 8.68 -12.71
N ASP A 49 -15.33 7.80 -13.52
CA ASP A 49 -14.88 6.47 -13.10
C ASP A 49 -13.47 6.44 -12.50
N LYS A 50 -12.83 7.59 -12.38
CA LYS A 50 -11.48 7.70 -11.82
C LYS A 50 -11.52 8.25 -10.41
N ILE A 51 -10.81 7.57 -9.50
CA ILE A 51 -10.54 8.03 -8.15
C ILE A 51 -9.05 8.25 -8.01
N PHE A 52 -8.68 9.44 -7.58
CA PHE A 52 -7.31 9.79 -7.19
C PHE A 52 -7.24 9.96 -5.69
N ARG A 53 -6.19 9.40 -5.05
CA ARG A 53 -5.92 9.62 -3.63
C ARG A 53 -4.44 9.80 -3.35
N ARG A 54 -4.17 10.54 -2.28
CA ARG A 54 -2.85 10.60 -1.63
C ARG A 54 -3.01 10.20 -0.17
N VAL A 55 -2.29 9.20 0.24
CA VAL A 55 -2.34 8.66 1.61
C VAL A 55 -0.94 8.67 2.18
N ARG A 56 -0.78 9.26 3.36
CA ARG A 56 0.45 9.18 4.14
C ARG A 56 0.41 7.92 5.00
N TYR A 57 1.49 7.16 4.97
CA TYR A 57 1.71 5.98 5.82
C TYR A 57 2.96 6.17 6.66
N LEU A 58 2.89 5.79 7.93
CA LEU A 58 4.01 5.67 8.83
C LEU A 58 4.04 4.24 9.40
N LEU A 59 5.04 3.45 9.03
CA LEU A 59 5.20 2.08 9.54
C LEU A 59 5.78 2.06 10.95
N VAL A 60 5.49 0.96 11.65
CA VAL A 60 6.26 0.58 12.82
C VAL A 60 7.73 0.38 12.40
N PRO A 61 8.71 1.00 13.08
CA PRO A 61 10.13 0.85 12.75
C PRO A 61 10.53 -0.62 12.70
N ILE A 62 11.23 -0.99 11.61
CA ILE A 62 11.67 -2.37 11.35
C ILE A 62 12.95 -2.68 12.11
N ILE A 63 13.78 -1.67 12.25
CA ILE A 63 15.12 -1.74 12.83
C ILE A 63 15.29 -0.48 13.66
N ASP A 64 15.55 -0.65 14.94
CA ASP A 64 15.78 0.49 15.83
C ASP A 64 17.17 1.11 15.65
N GLU A 65 18.11 0.35 15.09
CA GLU A 65 19.51 0.76 14.94
C GLU A 65 20.15 0.14 13.70
N ILE A 66 20.88 0.95 12.93
CA ILE A 66 21.73 0.53 11.81
C ILE A 66 23.17 1.03 12.09
N ALA A 67 24.12 0.11 12.15
CA ALA A 67 25.54 0.42 12.36
C ALA A 67 25.81 1.34 13.57
N GLY A 68 25.15 1.08 14.70
CA GLY A 68 25.32 1.84 15.94
C GLY A 68 24.56 3.20 15.95
N ARG A 69 23.71 3.46 14.96
CA ARG A 69 22.90 4.67 14.87
C ARG A 69 21.42 4.33 14.91
N LYS A 70 20.68 5.02 15.76
CA LYS A 70 19.20 4.91 15.79
C LYS A 70 18.62 5.31 14.45
N VAL A 71 17.70 4.49 13.95
CA VAL A 71 16.92 4.77 12.75
C VAL A 71 15.85 5.79 13.11
N ASP A 72 15.79 6.89 12.37
CA ASP A 72 14.70 7.86 12.51
C ASP A 72 13.40 7.19 12.01
N PRO A 73 12.34 7.10 12.84
CA PRO A 73 11.04 6.56 12.41
C PRO A 73 10.49 7.22 11.14
N LYS A 74 10.82 8.50 10.88
CA LYS A 74 10.43 9.21 9.66
C LYS A 74 10.98 8.60 8.37
N TRP A 75 12.02 7.77 8.44
CA TRP A 75 12.49 7.04 7.26
C TRP A 75 11.49 5.98 6.79
N MET A 76 10.56 5.58 7.67
CA MET A 76 9.49 4.64 7.38
C MET A 76 8.18 5.36 7.01
N GLU A 77 8.25 6.65 6.68
CA GLU A 77 7.11 7.43 6.23
C GLU A 77 7.17 7.70 4.73
N TRP A 78 6.04 7.45 4.05
CA TRP A 78 5.86 7.79 2.65
C TRP A 78 4.44 8.23 2.33
N ILE A 79 4.28 8.84 1.17
CA ILE A 79 2.98 9.15 0.58
C ILE A 79 2.76 8.20 -0.59
N GLU A 80 1.68 7.42 -0.54
CA GLU A 80 1.14 6.71 -1.69
C GLU A 80 0.31 7.70 -2.51
N GLU A 81 0.61 7.82 -3.77
CA GLU A 81 -0.23 8.48 -4.78
C GLU A 81 -0.81 7.38 -5.67
N ALA A 82 -2.13 7.25 -5.68
CA ALA A 82 -2.81 6.21 -6.44
C ALA A 82 -3.96 6.79 -7.27
N GLU A 83 -4.10 6.29 -8.50
CA GLU A 83 -5.25 6.53 -9.37
C GLU A 83 -5.85 5.19 -9.76
N VAL A 84 -7.15 5.00 -9.49
CA VAL A 84 -7.91 3.81 -9.89
C VAL A 84 -8.96 4.19 -10.92
N ASP A 85 -9.07 3.38 -11.95
CA ASP A 85 -10.19 3.34 -12.88
C ASP A 85 -11.16 2.25 -12.40
N THR A 86 -12.34 2.66 -11.95
CA THR A 86 -13.32 1.77 -11.32
C THR A 86 -14.02 0.84 -12.32
N GLU A 87 -14.07 1.21 -13.60
CA GLU A 87 -14.64 0.39 -14.66
C GLU A 87 -13.69 -0.77 -15.04
N SER A 88 -12.44 -0.43 -15.33
CA SER A 88 -11.44 -1.46 -15.68
C SER A 88 -10.97 -2.27 -14.47
N GLY A 89 -11.11 -1.72 -13.25
CA GLY A 89 -10.59 -2.33 -12.04
C GLY A 89 -9.07 -2.29 -11.97
N ARG A 90 -8.45 -1.27 -12.53
CA ARG A 90 -7.00 -1.10 -12.56
C ARG A 90 -6.58 0.19 -11.89
N ALA A 91 -5.61 0.10 -10.99
CA ALA A 91 -5.00 1.26 -10.37
C ALA A 91 -3.50 1.31 -10.69
N MET A 92 -2.97 2.52 -10.76
CA MET A 92 -1.53 2.79 -10.73
C MET A 92 -1.20 3.47 -9.41
N PHE A 93 -0.02 3.16 -8.86
CA PHE A 93 0.46 3.82 -7.65
C PHE A 93 1.94 4.13 -7.72
N ARG A 94 2.33 5.13 -6.94
CA ARG A 94 3.72 5.39 -6.60
C ARG A 94 3.84 5.73 -5.12
N ASN A 95 4.88 5.23 -4.48
CA ASN A 95 5.19 5.53 -3.09
C ASN A 95 6.40 6.47 -3.03
N VAL A 96 6.20 7.64 -2.44
CA VAL A 96 7.20 8.70 -2.33
C VAL A 96 7.58 8.89 -0.86
N PRO A 97 8.80 8.52 -0.44
CA PRO A 97 9.27 8.79 0.91
C PRO A 97 9.19 10.29 1.25
N THR A 98 8.79 10.62 2.47
CA THR A 98 8.71 12.02 2.91
C THR A 98 10.06 12.61 3.30
N THR A 99 11.03 11.76 3.66
CA THR A 99 12.40 12.17 3.95
C THR A 99 13.20 12.37 2.65
N PRO A 100 13.69 13.59 2.34
CA PRO A 100 14.33 13.90 1.05
C PRO A 100 15.53 13.01 0.71
N SER A 101 16.36 12.66 1.71
CA SER A 101 17.50 11.76 1.49
C SER A 101 17.09 10.34 1.09
N ILE A 102 15.96 9.86 1.59
CA ILE A 102 15.40 8.54 1.21
C ILE A 102 14.73 8.65 -0.16
N ALA A 103 13.96 9.72 -0.42
CA ALA A 103 13.33 9.96 -1.72
C ALA A 103 14.34 10.06 -2.87
N ALA A 104 15.55 10.57 -2.60
CA ALA A 104 16.62 10.67 -3.60
C ALA A 104 17.18 9.30 -4.05
N ILE A 105 17.05 8.27 -3.22
CA ILE A 105 17.64 6.94 -3.46
C ILE A 105 16.60 5.85 -3.69
N MET A 106 15.33 6.06 -3.36
CA MET A 106 14.28 5.05 -3.44
C MET A 106 13.22 5.40 -4.47
N GLU A 107 12.91 4.45 -5.35
CA GLU A 107 11.81 4.50 -6.29
C GLU A 107 10.90 3.28 -6.05
N ASN A 108 9.61 3.50 -5.89
CA ASN A 108 8.63 2.44 -5.75
C ASN A 108 7.36 2.80 -6.53
N THR A 109 7.09 2.04 -7.59
CA THR A 109 5.92 2.22 -8.46
C THR A 109 5.30 0.88 -8.79
N GLY A 110 4.01 0.88 -9.09
CA GLY A 110 3.34 -0.35 -9.47
C GLY A 110 1.91 -0.16 -9.93
N THR A 111 1.26 -1.31 -10.09
CA THR A 111 -0.15 -1.43 -10.46
C THR A 111 -0.88 -2.30 -9.44
N MET A 112 -2.16 -2.04 -9.32
CA MET A 112 -3.09 -2.89 -8.57
C MET A 112 -4.22 -3.26 -9.53
N GLU A 113 -4.51 -4.55 -9.65
CA GLU A 113 -5.58 -5.07 -10.50
C GLU A 113 -6.59 -5.82 -9.65
N PHE A 114 -7.88 -5.58 -9.94
CA PHE A 114 -9.00 -6.26 -9.29
C PHE A 114 -9.65 -7.18 -10.31
N VAL A 115 -9.39 -8.48 -10.15
CA VAL A 115 -9.81 -9.53 -11.08
C VAL A 115 -11.02 -10.26 -10.51
N ASP A 116 -12.12 -10.28 -11.26
CA ASP A 116 -13.27 -11.11 -10.93
C ASP A 116 -12.92 -12.60 -11.16
N MET A 117 -12.97 -13.39 -10.08
CA MET A 117 -12.67 -14.81 -10.11
C MET A 117 -13.92 -15.67 -10.29
N GLY A 118 -15.11 -15.05 -10.37
CA GLY A 118 -16.39 -15.73 -10.33
C GLY A 118 -16.85 -16.09 -8.91
N GLY A 119 -18.14 -16.46 -8.76
CA GLY A 119 -18.69 -16.87 -7.47
C GLY A 119 -18.69 -15.79 -6.38
N GLY A 120 -18.66 -14.50 -6.75
CA GLY A 120 -18.59 -13.39 -5.78
C GLY A 120 -17.22 -13.24 -5.14
N VAL A 121 -16.16 -13.72 -5.78
CA VAL A 121 -14.77 -13.60 -5.32
C VAL A 121 -14.02 -12.63 -6.21
N THR A 122 -13.33 -11.67 -5.61
CA THR A 122 -12.42 -10.75 -6.31
C THR A 122 -10.99 -10.95 -5.81
N ARG A 123 -10.04 -11.09 -6.74
CA ARG A 123 -8.61 -11.12 -6.46
C ARG A 123 -7.99 -9.75 -6.69
N ARG A 124 -7.36 -9.20 -5.66
CA ARG A 124 -6.46 -8.05 -5.79
C ARG A 124 -5.06 -8.54 -6.09
N VAL A 125 -4.48 -8.07 -7.19
CA VAL A 125 -3.09 -8.34 -7.58
C VAL A 125 -2.32 -7.02 -7.49
N VAL A 126 -1.34 -6.93 -6.60
CA VAL A 126 -0.44 -5.78 -6.48
C VAL A 126 0.91 -6.18 -7.04
N SER A 127 1.36 -5.49 -8.07
CA SER A 127 2.66 -5.73 -8.70
C SER A 127 3.40 -4.42 -8.95
N GLY A 128 4.71 -4.47 -8.85
CA GLY A 128 5.52 -3.29 -9.04
C GLY A 128 7.01 -3.53 -9.00
N GLU A 129 7.72 -2.43 -8.92
CA GLU A 129 9.17 -2.41 -8.83
C GLU A 129 9.63 -1.48 -7.70
N LEU A 130 10.51 -1.99 -6.86
CA LEU A 130 11.25 -1.25 -5.85
C LEU A 130 12.70 -1.17 -6.28
N LYS A 131 13.28 0.03 -6.32
CA LYS A 131 14.68 0.30 -6.59
C LYS A 131 15.29 1.13 -5.47
N ILE A 132 16.43 0.68 -4.95
CA ILE A 132 17.22 1.42 -3.98
C ILE A 132 18.60 1.66 -4.56
N LYS A 133 18.90 2.91 -4.87
CA LYS A 133 20.12 3.36 -5.56
C LYS A 133 21.27 3.57 -4.57
N VAL A 134 21.63 2.52 -3.82
CA VAL A 134 22.76 2.54 -2.88
C VAL A 134 23.71 1.40 -3.23
N PHE A 135 24.96 1.76 -3.49
CA PHE A 135 25.99 0.79 -3.86
C PHE A 135 26.22 -0.24 -2.72
N LEU A 136 26.33 -1.53 -3.07
CA LEU A 136 26.53 -2.70 -2.22
C LEU A 136 25.40 -3.10 -1.28
N VAL A 137 24.60 -2.17 -0.76
CA VAL A 137 23.53 -2.49 0.22
C VAL A 137 22.11 -2.38 -0.35
N GLY A 138 21.97 -1.83 -1.56
CA GLY A 138 20.66 -1.59 -2.18
C GLY A 138 19.81 -2.86 -2.30
N MET A 139 20.37 -3.97 -2.78
CA MET A 139 19.64 -5.22 -2.96
C MET A 139 19.15 -5.81 -1.62
N VAL A 140 19.95 -5.72 -0.55
CA VAL A 140 19.54 -6.21 0.77
C VAL A 140 18.40 -5.34 1.33
N ALA A 141 18.52 -4.02 1.18
CA ALA A 141 17.48 -3.08 1.59
C ALA A 141 16.18 -3.30 0.81
N GLU A 142 16.25 -3.56 -0.50
CA GLU A 142 15.08 -3.88 -1.34
C GLU A 142 14.32 -5.12 -0.82
N VAL A 143 15.02 -6.19 -0.44
CA VAL A 143 14.40 -7.40 0.11
C VAL A 143 13.68 -7.10 1.44
N ILE A 144 14.34 -6.40 2.36
CA ILE A 144 13.77 -6.05 3.66
C ILE A 144 12.52 -5.18 3.50
N ILE A 145 12.59 -4.17 2.66
CA ILE A 145 11.45 -3.25 2.42
C ILE A 145 10.30 -3.99 1.73
N ALA A 146 10.59 -4.87 0.77
CA ALA A 146 9.55 -5.64 0.09
C ALA A 146 8.83 -6.62 1.03
N GLU A 147 9.54 -7.27 1.96
CA GLU A 147 8.90 -8.12 2.98
C GLU A 147 7.98 -7.30 3.91
N LYS A 148 8.37 -6.08 4.24
CA LYS A 148 7.53 -5.20 5.07
C LYS A 148 6.33 -4.66 4.31
N ALA A 149 6.51 -4.31 3.04
CA ALA A 149 5.39 -3.96 2.16
C ALA A 149 4.39 -5.12 2.03
N ARG A 150 4.88 -6.35 1.95
CA ARG A 150 4.03 -7.54 2.00
C ARG A 150 3.22 -7.60 3.29
N GLY A 151 3.87 -7.48 4.45
CA GLY A 151 3.21 -7.48 5.75
C GLY A 151 2.13 -6.40 5.86
N LEU A 152 2.40 -5.19 5.35
CA LEU A 152 1.41 -4.10 5.30
C LEU A 152 0.20 -4.48 4.43
N LEU A 153 0.43 -5.03 3.24
CA LEU A 153 -0.65 -5.43 2.33
C LEU A 153 -1.47 -6.61 2.88
N ASP A 154 -0.81 -7.54 3.58
CA ASP A 154 -1.47 -8.66 4.26
C ASP A 154 -2.36 -8.15 5.43
N ASP A 155 -1.87 -7.22 6.24
CA ASP A 155 -2.63 -6.57 7.32
C ASP A 155 -3.83 -5.79 6.78
N GLU A 156 -3.62 -4.99 5.72
CA GLU A 156 -4.68 -4.25 5.05
C GLU A 156 -5.75 -5.18 4.50
N ALA A 157 -5.35 -6.27 3.83
CA ALA A 157 -6.28 -7.26 3.31
C ALA A 157 -7.11 -7.92 4.43
N ALA A 158 -6.46 -8.25 5.55
CA ALA A 158 -7.15 -8.83 6.71
C ALA A 158 -8.14 -7.83 7.34
N ALA A 159 -7.75 -6.57 7.50
CA ALA A 159 -8.61 -5.51 8.03
C ALA A 159 -9.80 -5.24 7.10
N MET A 160 -9.56 -5.19 5.79
CA MET A 160 -10.62 -5.00 4.78
C MET A 160 -11.60 -6.17 4.75
N ARG A 161 -11.14 -7.41 4.87
CA ARG A 161 -12.05 -8.59 4.96
C ARG A 161 -12.97 -8.48 6.16
N ARG A 162 -12.46 -8.13 7.35
CA ARG A 162 -13.29 -7.93 8.55
C ARG A 162 -14.34 -6.84 8.34
N ARG A 163 -13.94 -5.71 7.73
CA ARG A 163 -14.87 -4.63 7.42
C ARG A 163 -15.98 -5.07 6.48
N LEU A 164 -15.64 -5.72 5.36
CA LEU A 164 -16.62 -6.19 4.37
C LEU A 164 -17.62 -7.21 4.97
N GLN A 165 -17.16 -8.04 5.92
CA GLN A 165 -18.04 -8.97 6.65
C GLN A 165 -18.98 -8.25 7.62
N ALA A 166 -18.54 -7.18 8.27
CA ALA A 166 -19.36 -6.41 9.19
C ALA A 166 -20.44 -5.56 8.49
N GLU A 167 -20.19 -5.16 7.24
CA GLU A 167 -21.10 -4.36 6.41
C GLU A 167 -22.09 -5.23 5.58
N GLY A 168 -21.94 -6.53 5.57
CA GLY A 168 -22.79 -7.49 4.84
C GLY A 168 -23.77 -8.16 5.71
#